data_e8e6c991ebc0dbdf3fa8d3c3f5104d8c
#
_entry.id   e8e6c991ebc0dbdf3fa8d3c3f5104d8c
#
_cell.length_a   1.000
_cell.length_b   1.000
_cell.length_c   1.000
_cell.angle_alpha   90.00
_cell.angle_beta   90.00
_cell.angle_gamma   90.00
#
_symmetry.space_group_name_H-M   'P 1'
#
loop_
_entity.id
_entity.type
_entity.pdbx_description
1 polymer ?
#
loop_
_entity_poly.entity_id
_entity_poly.type
_entity_poly.pdbx_seq_one_letter_code
_entity_poly.pdbx_strand_id
1 'polypeptide(L)'
;GGDGAVERSILQWSNDLNNSNQRWKVNRQSNGNYIFTSVASGYNLGFPDAGLVGEPVFQLKPDIHQPNQQWILVKSNVKVKADPLKTHSNNDWENQNIFAINKEDGHATFIPFANMEEMQADPAYRRPWERTRSSRYVLLNGNWKFNWVKQPEDRPKDFYKTNYDVSAWAEIPVPSNWEMHGYGTPIYTNITYPFRNNPPFIQGQRGYTVEKEPNAVGSYRHEFTLPAGWIDKEVFIHFDGVYSAMYLWINGKKVGYSQGANNDARFNITRYVHPGKNQVAVEVYRWSDGSYLEDQDMFRLSGIHRDVYLVASPKVQLRDLHLTSVLSSRYDKAELNVKSKIKNHGKAIKNASVRVSLLDETGRNLKQFVTETGALAAGKEVIINSKGSIRDPKLWSAETPYLYTVNVELLDEQGKVTEATTQQYGFRRIEIRNNKVYINGMLTLFKGANRHDIHPQYGKAIPVESMIEDILLFKRHNLNTIRTSHYPNDPKMYGLFDYYGLYVMDEADQECHGNMSLTNNPAWEAAFVDRMVRMVERDKNHPSVIFWSLGNESGGGCNAVAEYKAARAIDDRPIHYEGMNDQADIDS
;
A
#
# COMPACT_ATOMS: atom_id res chain seq x y z
N GLY A 1 -18.39 24.34 -10.42
CA GLY A 1 -19.54 24.76 -10.80
C GLY A 1 -19.83 25.44 -12.12
N GLY A 2 -19.70 24.74 -13.28
CA GLY A 2 -20.12 25.28 -14.59
C GLY A 2 -21.58 25.03 -14.97
N ASP A 3 -22.37 24.43 -14.07
CA ASP A 3 -23.73 23.98 -14.34
C ASP A 3 -24.82 25.05 -14.08
N GLY A 4 -24.42 26.29 -13.74
CA GLY A 4 -25.33 27.39 -13.50
C GLY A 4 -26.21 27.27 -12.25
N ALA A 5 -25.86 26.38 -11.32
CA ALA A 5 -26.62 26.24 -10.08
C ALA A 5 -26.45 27.47 -9.17
N VAL A 6 -27.58 27.97 -8.64
CA VAL A 6 -27.65 29.10 -7.70
C VAL A 6 -27.27 28.61 -6.30
N GLU A 7 -26.69 29.50 -5.47
CA GLU A 7 -26.36 29.27 -4.08
C GLU A 7 -25.26 28.19 -3.86
N ARG A 8 -24.37 27.99 -4.84
CA ARG A 8 -23.16 27.19 -4.66
C ARG A 8 -22.00 28.04 -4.22
N SER A 9 -21.25 27.53 -3.25
CA SER A 9 -20.01 28.17 -2.79
C SER A 9 -18.97 28.25 -3.92
N ILE A 10 -18.19 29.33 -3.89
CA ILE A 10 -17.07 29.51 -4.81
C ILE A 10 -15.90 28.69 -4.29
N LEU A 11 -15.38 27.82 -5.16
CA LEU A 11 -14.19 27.02 -4.88
C LEU A 11 -12.97 27.66 -5.53
N GLN A 12 -11.84 27.58 -4.86
CA GLN A 12 -10.56 27.92 -5.47
C GLN A 12 -10.07 26.71 -6.29
N TRP A 13 -9.64 26.96 -7.52
CA TRP A 13 -9.15 25.96 -8.46
C TRP A 13 -7.78 26.36 -9.01
N SER A 14 -7.06 25.41 -9.64
CA SER A 14 -5.82 25.72 -10.36
C SER A 14 -6.04 26.81 -11.41
N ASN A 15 -5.04 27.68 -11.62
CA ASN A 15 -5.17 28.82 -12.54
C ASN A 15 -5.21 28.36 -14.00
N ASP A 16 -6.35 28.55 -14.65
CA ASP A 16 -6.54 28.30 -16.08
C ASP A 16 -7.22 29.50 -16.73
N LEU A 17 -6.45 30.29 -17.45
CA LEU A 17 -6.91 31.51 -18.11
C LEU A 17 -7.93 31.26 -19.23
N ASN A 18 -8.02 30.04 -19.75
CA ASN A 18 -8.97 29.65 -20.80
C ASN A 18 -10.30 29.14 -20.23
N ASN A 19 -10.33 28.79 -18.96
CA ASN A 19 -11.52 28.25 -18.31
C ASN A 19 -12.52 29.36 -17.98
N SER A 20 -13.69 29.32 -18.61
CA SER A 20 -14.76 30.32 -18.37
C SER A 20 -15.26 30.32 -16.93
N ASN A 21 -15.16 29.21 -16.20
CA ASN A 21 -15.57 29.09 -14.79
C ASN A 21 -14.67 29.90 -13.85
N GLN A 22 -13.48 30.29 -14.30
CA GLN A 22 -12.51 31.08 -13.53
C GLN A 22 -12.48 32.57 -13.95
N ARG A 23 -13.27 32.96 -14.93
CA ARG A 23 -13.31 34.34 -15.45
C ARG A 23 -14.52 35.08 -14.92
N TRP A 24 -14.31 36.35 -14.55
CA TRP A 24 -15.32 37.23 -14.00
C TRP A 24 -15.35 38.54 -14.79
N LYS A 25 -16.54 38.97 -15.14
CA LYS A 25 -16.75 40.36 -15.60
C LYS A 25 -16.86 41.25 -14.38
N VAL A 26 -16.07 42.30 -14.34
CA VAL A 26 -16.05 43.28 -13.23
C VAL A 26 -16.74 44.57 -13.70
N ASN A 27 -17.90 44.85 -13.14
CA ASN A 27 -18.71 46.01 -13.52
C ASN A 27 -18.77 47.01 -12.37
N ARG A 28 -18.27 48.23 -12.62
CA ARG A 28 -18.38 49.32 -11.65
C ARG A 28 -19.80 49.92 -11.73
N GLN A 29 -20.42 50.07 -10.56
CA GLN A 29 -21.74 50.69 -10.42
C GLN A 29 -21.63 52.19 -10.22
N SER A 30 -22.77 52.91 -10.40
CA SER A 30 -22.84 54.38 -10.23
C SER A 30 -22.54 54.82 -8.79
N ASN A 31 -22.77 53.97 -7.79
CA ASN A 31 -22.45 54.21 -6.38
C ASN A 31 -20.98 53.98 -6.03
N GLY A 32 -20.14 53.60 -7.01
CA GLY A 32 -18.72 53.32 -6.83
C GLY A 32 -18.39 51.87 -6.45
N ASN A 33 -19.37 51.05 -6.15
CA ASN A 33 -19.19 49.62 -5.85
C ASN A 33 -18.98 48.80 -7.13
N TYR A 34 -18.61 47.57 -6.97
CA TYR A 34 -18.34 46.63 -8.07
C TYR A 34 -19.22 45.37 -7.97
N ILE A 35 -19.62 44.88 -9.11
CA ILE A 35 -20.28 43.56 -9.25
C ILE A 35 -19.36 42.66 -10.04
N PHE A 36 -19.17 41.44 -9.55
CA PHE A 36 -18.42 40.37 -10.21
C PHE A 36 -19.40 39.37 -10.78
N THR A 37 -19.47 39.24 -12.09
CA THR A 37 -20.36 38.30 -12.78
C THR A 37 -19.55 37.17 -13.42
N SER A 38 -19.86 35.94 -13.12
CA SER A 38 -19.21 34.74 -13.71
C SER A 38 -19.42 34.71 -15.23
N VAL A 39 -18.34 34.52 -15.98
CA VAL A 39 -18.40 34.39 -17.45
C VAL A 39 -19.11 33.11 -17.87
N ALA A 40 -18.99 32.03 -17.07
CA ALA A 40 -19.59 30.76 -17.36
C ALA A 40 -21.10 30.70 -17.08
N SER A 41 -21.53 31.18 -15.90
CA SER A 41 -22.91 31.02 -15.44
C SER A 41 -23.76 32.29 -15.62
N GLY A 42 -23.14 33.47 -15.74
CA GLY A 42 -23.83 34.74 -15.72
C GLY A 42 -24.29 35.19 -14.32
N TYR A 43 -24.02 34.42 -13.27
CA TYR A 43 -24.41 34.75 -11.90
C TYR A 43 -23.41 35.68 -11.22
N ASN A 44 -23.89 36.47 -10.24
CA ASN A 44 -23.07 37.39 -9.48
C ASN A 44 -22.43 36.70 -8.27
N LEU A 45 -21.24 37.17 -7.90
CA LEU A 45 -20.57 36.85 -6.65
C LEU A 45 -21.27 37.61 -5.51
N GLY A 46 -21.63 36.88 -4.44
CA GLY A 46 -22.29 37.51 -3.31
C GLY A 46 -22.41 36.59 -2.08
N PHE A 47 -23.06 37.11 -1.05
CA PHE A 47 -23.42 36.34 0.16
C PHE A 47 -24.93 36.10 0.17
N PRO A 48 -25.42 34.99 0.70
CA PRO A 48 -26.86 34.71 0.82
C PRO A 48 -27.59 35.76 1.69
N ASP A 49 -26.90 36.18 2.77
CA ASP A 49 -27.38 37.13 3.77
C ASP A 49 -26.47 38.38 3.88
N ALA A 50 -26.47 39.01 5.06
CA ALA A 50 -25.68 40.24 5.31
C ALA A 50 -24.16 40.04 5.32
N GLY A 51 -23.69 38.81 5.15
CA GLY A 51 -22.27 38.42 5.06
C GLY A 51 -21.48 38.69 6.33
N LEU A 52 -21.25 37.66 7.12
CA LEU A 52 -20.36 37.72 8.29
C LEU A 52 -18.93 37.38 7.87
N VAL A 53 -17.95 37.87 8.63
CA VAL A 53 -16.53 37.56 8.40
C VAL A 53 -16.30 36.08 8.54
N GLY A 54 -15.76 35.45 7.48
CA GLY A 54 -15.49 34.00 7.45
C GLY A 54 -16.56 33.16 6.76
N GLU A 55 -17.65 33.74 6.31
CA GLU A 55 -18.66 32.99 5.55
C GLU A 55 -18.23 32.77 4.08
N PRO A 56 -18.64 31.66 3.49
CA PRO A 56 -18.35 31.37 2.08
C PRO A 56 -19.10 32.33 1.14
N VAL A 57 -18.48 32.59 0.01
CA VAL A 57 -19.07 33.41 -1.07
C VAL A 57 -19.74 32.49 -2.07
N PHE A 58 -20.89 32.89 -2.62
CA PHE A 58 -21.75 32.10 -3.48
C PHE A 58 -21.97 32.75 -4.85
N GLN A 59 -22.46 31.97 -5.81
CA GLN A 59 -23.05 32.46 -7.04
C GLN A 59 -24.55 32.71 -6.82
N LEU A 60 -25.00 33.95 -6.96
CA LEU A 60 -26.38 34.37 -6.77
C LEU A 60 -26.99 34.84 -8.09
N LYS A 61 -28.31 34.73 -8.23
CA LYS A 61 -29.01 35.32 -9.37
C LYS A 61 -28.68 36.81 -9.45
N PRO A 62 -28.38 37.33 -10.67
CA PRO A 62 -28.00 38.71 -10.81
C PRO A 62 -29.10 39.68 -10.35
N ASP A 63 -28.75 40.49 -9.36
CA ASP A 63 -29.57 41.63 -8.93
C ASP A 63 -28.62 42.75 -8.50
N ILE A 64 -28.55 43.81 -9.33
CA ILE A 64 -27.65 44.91 -9.10
C ILE A 64 -28.06 45.82 -7.92
N HIS A 65 -29.30 45.66 -7.43
CA HIS A 65 -29.82 46.43 -6.29
C HIS A 65 -29.59 45.75 -4.95
N GLN A 66 -29.17 44.45 -4.95
CA GLN A 66 -28.90 43.72 -3.73
C GLN A 66 -27.53 44.09 -3.15
N PRO A 67 -27.48 44.62 -1.92
CA PRO A 67 -26.21 45.03 -1.28
C PRO A 67 -25.23 43.85 -1.11
N ASN A 68 -25.75 42.63 -0.89
CA ASN A 68 -24.95 41.44 -0.69
C ASN A 68 -24.24 40.94 -1.97
N GLN A 69 -24.49 41.56 -3.13
CA GLN A 69 -23.77 41.29 -4.40
C GLN A 69 -22.85 42.47 -4.79
N GLN A 70 -22.77 43.49 -3.98
CA GLN A 70 -21.96 44.67 -4.26
C GLN A 70 -20.68 44.68 -3.42
N TRP A 71 -19.56 44.96 -4.05
CA TRP A 71 -18.23 44.88 -3.49
C TRP A 71 -17.52 46.22 -3.53
N ILE A 72 -16.82 46.54 -2.47
CA ILE A 72 -15.90 47.68 -2.43
C ILE A 72 -14.49 47.15 -2.68
N LEU A 73 -13.82 47.64 -3.71
CA LEU A 73 -12.42 47.36 -3.94
C LEU A 73 -11.56 48.33 -3.14
N VAL A 74 -10.91 47.80 -2.13
CA VAL A 74 -9.96 48.56 -1.30
C VAL A 74 -8.54 48.18 -1.74
N LYS A 75 -7.72 49.20 -2.03
CA LYS A 75 -6.31 48.98 -2.32
C LYS A 75 -5.65 48.33 -1.09
N SER A 76 -5.30 47.07 -1.22
CA SER A 76 -4.59 46.36 -0.15
C SER A 76 -3.12 46.76 -0.15
N ASN A 77 -2.63 47.23 1.00
CA ASN A 77 -1.19 47.39 1.24
C ASN A 77 -0.55 46.10 1.74
N VAL A 78 -1.35 45.06 1.90
CA VAL A 78 -0.85 43.72 2.24
C VAL A 78 -0.13 43.17 1.01
N LYS A 79 1.18 43.26 1.01
CA LYS A 79 2.00 42.46 0.08
C LYS A 79 1.80 41.00 0.45
N VAL A 80 0.89 40.34 -0.25
CA VAL A 80 0.85 38.88 -0.25
C VAL A 80 2.16 38.44 -0.91
N LYS A 81 3.20 38.24 -0.11
CA LYS A 81 4.38 37.50 -0.55
C LYS A 81 3.87 36.10 -0.90
N ALA A 82 3.68 35.85 -2.17
CA ALA A 82 3.58 34.44 -2.60
C ALA A 82 4.92 33.85 -2.20
N ASP A 83 4.91 32.86 -1.29
CA ASP A 83 6.11 32.11 -1.00
C ASP A 83 6.55 31.47 -2.32
N PRO A 84 7.82 31.66 -2.74
CA PRO A 84 8.27 31.10 -3.99
C PRO A 84 8.12 29.59 -3.98
N LEU A 85 7.85 28.99 -5.13
CA LEU A 85 7.87 27.54 -5.26
C LEU A 85 9.28 27.04 -4.98
N LYS A 86 9.37 25.94 -4.22
CA LYS A 86 10.61 25.24 -3.97
C LYS A 86 11.14 24.67 -5.28
N THR A 87 12.42 24.82 -5.54
CA THR A 87 13.06 24.38 -6.80
C THR A 87 14.23 23.43 -6.56
N HIS A 88 14.59 23.22 -5.28
CA HIS A 88 15.69 22.33 -4.89
C HIS A 88 15.46 21.74 -3.50
N SER A 89 15.88 20.49 -3.34
CA SER A 89 15.93 19.78 -2.05
C SER A 89 17.07 18.76 -2.05
N ASN A 90 17.66 18.53 -0.89
CA ASN A 90 18.60 17.43 -0.64
C ASN A 90 17.95 16.31 0.18
N ASN A 91 16.64 16.35 0.38
CA ASN A 91 15.91 15.38 1.18
C ASN A 91 15.48 14.20 0.30
N ASP A 92 15.65 12.98 0.79
CA ASP A 92 15.22 11.78 0.08
C ASP A 92 13.68 11.77 -0.14
N TRP A 93 12.91 12.33 0.80
CA TRP A 93 11.43 12.42 0.72
C TRP A 93 10.91 13.55 -0.20
N GLU A 94 11.77 14.16 -0.97
CA GLU A 94 11.47 15.17 -2.00
C GLU A 94 12.26 14.86 -3.29
N ASN A 95 12.45 13.57 -3.57
CA ASN A 95 13.19 13.09 -4.73
C ASN A 95 12.57 11.79 -5.26
N GLN A 96 11.78 11.88 -6.32
CA GLN A 96 11.05 10.76 -6.93
C GLN A 96 11.95 9.59 -7.39
N ASN A 97 13.27 9.79 -7.46
CA ASN A 97 14.21 8.72 -7.78
C ASN A 97 14.66 7.93 -6.53
N ILE A 98 14.28 8.36 -5.32
CA ILE A 98 14.67 7.73 -4.06
C ILE A 98 13.42 7.31 -3.27
N PHE A 99 12.81 6.20 -3.64
CA PHE A 99 11.67 5.60 -2.93
C PHE A 99 12.06 4.37 -2.09
N ALA A 100 13.31 3.90 -2.21
CA ALA A 100 13.85 2.78 -1.45
C ALA A 100 15.37 2.89 -1.29
N ILE A 101 15.88 2.69 -0.06
CA ILE A 101 17.32 2.53 0.22
C ILE A 101 17.49 1.27 1.07
N ASN A 102 18.25 0.27 0.58
CA ASN A 102 18.46 -1.03 1.25
C ASN A 102 17.14 -1.79 1.60
N LYS A 103 16.03 -1.45 0.97
CA LYS A 103 14.77 -2.17 1.06
C LYS A 103 14.86 -3.40 0.16
N GLU A 104 14.53 -4.57 0.69
CA GLU A 104 14.52 -5.82 -0.06
C GLU A 104 13.45 -5.78 -1.17
N ASP A 105 13.68 -6.54 -2.25
CA ASP A 105 12.67 -6.73 -3.30
C ASP A 105 11.42 -7.42 -2.75
N GLY A 106 10.26 -7.15 -3.34
CA GLY A 106 8.99 -7.79 -3.01
C GLY A 106 9.06 -9.33 -3.14
N HIS A 107 8.30 -10.01 -2.30
CA HIS A 107 8.15 -11.46 -2.32
C HIS A 107 6.80 -11.86 -1.73
N ALA A 108 6.37 -13.09 -2.01
CA ALA A 108 5.11 -13.61 -1.47
C ALA A 108 5.09 -13.60 0.06
N THR A 109 3.93 -13.31 0.63
CA THR A 109 3.75 -13.36 2.08
C THR A 109 3.77 -14.80 2.59
N PHE A 110 4.68 -15.11 3.49
CA PHE A 110 4.70 -16.38 4.21
C PHE A 110 5.49 -16.28 5.52
N ILE A 111 5.22 -17.21 6.43
CA ILE A 111 5.90 -17.30 7.72
C ILE A 111 6.89 -18.47 7.64
N PRO A 112 8.19 -18.26 7.95
CA PRO A 112 9.15 -19.35 8.08
C PRO A 112 9.03 -20.03 9.44
N PHE A 113 9.22 -21.36 9.43
CA PHE A 113 9.27 -22.24 10.60
C PHE A 113 10.57 -23.01 10.61
N ALA A 114 10.98 -23.53 11.77
CA ALA A 114 12.18 -24.32 11.89
C ALA A 114 12.03 -25.73 11.26
N ASN A 115 10.82 -26.29 11.31
CA ASN A 115 10.49 -27.62 10.78
C ASN A 115 8.97 -27.79 10.60
N MET A 116 8.57 -28.94 10.06
CA MET A 116 7.17 -29.29 9.79
C MET A 116 6.34 -29.45 11.05
N GLU A 117 6.90 -30.00 12.12
CA GLU A 117 6.17 -30.26 13.38
C GLU A 117 5.72 -28.93 14.01
N GLU A 118 6.66 -27.98 14.13
CA GLU A 118 6.37 -26.63 14.61
C GLU A 118 5.30 -25.95 13.73
N MET A 119 5.48 -26.01 12.41
CA MET A 119 4.56 -25.39 11.46
C MET A 119 3.14 -25.94 11.55
N GLN A 120 2.98 -27.27 11.61
CA GLN A 120 1.67 -27.91 11.66
C GLN A 120 0.93 -27.67 12.98
N ALA A 121 1.66 -27.42 14.07
CA ALA A 121 1.09 -27.08 15.38
C ALA A 121 0.74 -25.60 15.53
N ASP A 122 1.14 -24.74 14.57
CA ASP A 122 0.97 -23.30 14.66
C ASP A 122 -0.46 -22.87 14.27
N PRO A 123 -1.08 -21.91 15.00
CA PRO A 123 -2.40 -21.37 14.64
C PRO A 123 -2.47 -20.83 13.22
N ALA A 124 -1.40 -20.20 12.72
CA ALA A 124 -1.33 -19.64 11.38
C ALA A 124 -1.17 -20.69 10.26
N TYR A 125 -0.97 -21.97 10.57
CA TYR A 125 -0.71 -23.01 9.58
C TYR A 125 -1.72 -23.07 8.42
N ARG A 126 -3.03 -22.98 8.75
CA ARG A 126 -4.11 -22.94 7.75
C ARG A 126 -4.94 -21.65 7.80
N ARG A 127 -4.60 -20.77 8.72
CA ARG A 127 -5.25 -19.49 8.95
C ARG A 127 -4.21 -18.39 9.02
N PRO A 128 -3.64 -17.97 7.90
CA PRO A 128 -2.51 -17.05 7.87
C PRO A 128 -2.78 -15.68 8.52
N TRP A 129 -4.02 -15.36 8.85
CA TRP A 129 -4.42 -14.17 9.61
C TRP A 129 -4.31 -14.34 11.14
N GLU A 130 -4.14 -15.57 11.63
CA GLU A 130 -3.92 -15.83 13.05
C GLU A 130 -2.50 -15.47 13.48
N ARG A 131 -2.33 -15.17 14.76
CA ARG A 131 -1.00 -14.87 15.30
C ARG A 131 -0.14 -16.11 15.36
N THR A 132 0.96 -16.09 14.61
CA THR A 132 1.95 -17.17 14.61
C THR A 132 2.74 -17.24 15.91
N ARG A 133 3.16 -18.46 16.28
CA ARG A 133 4.08 -18.77 17.37
C ARG A 133 5.41 -19.32 16.85
N SER A 134 5.70 -19.14 15.56
CA SER A 134 6.94 -19.61 14.95
C SER A 134 8.16 -19.13 15.74
N SER A 135 9.09 -20.04 16.00
CA SER A 135 10.39 -19.71 16.60
C SER A 135 11.27 -18.83 15.70
N ARG A 136 10.84 -18.60 14.46
CA ARG A 136 11.47 -17.75 13.45
C ARG A 136 10.81 -16.37 13.33
N TYR A 137 9.88 -16.04 14.20
CA TYR A 137 9.09 -14.81 14.14
C TYR A 137 9.05 -14.12 15.51
N VAL A 138 9.20 -12.82 15.54
CA VAL A 138 9.03 -11.98 16.74
C VAL A 138 8.21 -10.74 16.39
N LEU A 139 7.02 -10.64 16.95
CA LEU A 139 6.17 -9.46 16.79
C LEU A 139 6.74 -8.30 17.61
N LEU A 140 6.85 -7.11 17.01
CA LEU A 140 7.30 -5.88 17.66
C LEU A 140 6.15 -4.90 17.94
N ASN A 141 4.91 -5.30 17.71
CA ASN A 141 3.74 -4.49 18.07
C ASN A 141 3.72 -4.21 19.57
N GLY A 142 3.06 -3.12 19.94
CA GLY A 142 2.92 -2.69 21.32
C GLY A 142 3.20 -1.21 21.49
N ASN A 143 3.49 -0.77 22.70
CA ASN A 143 3.77 0.65 22.97
C ASN A 143 5.21 0.98 22.61
N TRP A 144 5.38 1.99 21.74
CA TRP A 144 6.69 2.54 21.36
C TRP A 144 6.84 3.94 21.92
N LYS A 145 8.03 4.34 22.32
CA LYS A 145 8.34 5.74 22.64
C LYS A 145 8.16 6.58 21.39
N PHE A 146 7.50 7.74 21.55
CA PHE A 146 7.05 8.57 20.45
C PHE A 146 7.26 10.06 20.72
N ASN A 147 7.81 10.75 19.72
CA ASN A 147 7.92 12.20 19.68
C ASN A 147 7.36 12.71 18.35
N TRP A 148 6.44 13.68 18.42
CA TRP A 148 5.80 14.25 17.25
C TRP A 148 6.12 15.74 17.14
N VAL A 149 6.42 16.18 15.92
CA VAL A 149 6.68 17.58 15.60
C VAL A 149 5.93 17.98 14.33
N LYS A 150 5.66 19.29 14.19
CA LYS A 150 4.85 19.84 13.09
C LYS A 150 5.59 19.93 11.77
N GLN A 151 6.92 19.97 11.80
CA GLN A 151 7.77 20.16 10.62
C GLN A 151 9.12 19.46 10.80
N PRO A 152 9.79 19.09 9.69
CA PRO A 152 11.04 18.34 9.75
C PRO A 152 12.20 19.06 10.47
N GLU A 153 12.19 20.40 10.47
CA GLU A 153 13.24 21.20 11.10
C GLU A 153 13.29 21.02 12.63
N ASP A 154 12.13 20.76 13.24
CA ASP A 154 11.95 20.66 14.69
C ASP A 154 12.20 19.24 15.23
N ARG A 155 12.43 18.25 14.34
CA ARG A 155 12.61 16.86 14.77
C ARG A 155 13.88 16.65 15.57
N PRO A 156 13.90 15.73 16.52
CA PRO A 156 15.09 15.38 17.30
C PRO A 156 16.09 14.63 16.41
N LYS A 157 17.11 15.34 15.89
CA LYS A 157 18.04 14.84 14.85
C LYS A 157 18.88 13.62 15.28
N ASP A 158 19.15 13.47 16.56
CA ASP A 158 20.03 12.42 17.10
C ASP A 158 19.28 11.29 17.84
N PHE A 159 17.98 11.29 17.76
CA PHE A 159 17.10 10.37 18.52
C PHE A 159 17.39 8.88 18.28
N TYR A 160 17.97 8.55 17.14
CA TYR A 160 18.35 7.17 16.79
C TYR A 160 19.58 6.66 17.54
N LYS A 161 20.39 7.54 18.14
CA LYS A 161 21.58 7.15 18.92
C LYS A 161 21.16 6.38 20.18
N THR A 162 21.90 5.33 20.51
CA THR A 162 21.55 4.45 21.64
C THR A 162 21.62 5.14 23.00
N ASN A 163 22.44 6.18 23.13
CA ASN A 163 22.57 6.98 24.35
C ASN A 163 21.64 8.20 24.41
N TYR A 164 20.77 8.41 23.41
CA TYR A 164 19.81 9.50 23.43
C TYR A 164 18.67 9.17 24.41
N ASP A 165 18.43 10.07 25.35
CA ASP A 165 17.38 9.89 26.38
C ASP A 165 15.97 10.14 25.78
N VAL A 166 15.14 9.12 25.79
CA VAL A 166 13.74 9.16 25.40
C VAL A 166 12.78 8.93 26.58
N SER A 167 13.27 8.99 27.81
CA SER A 167 12.47 8.69 29.02
C SER A 167 11.24 9.60 29.13
N ALA A 168 11.41 10.87 28.77
CA ALA A 168 10.32 11.88 28.78
C ALA A 168 9.38 11.80 27.56
N TRP A 169 9.63 10.94 26.58
CA TRP A 169 8.76 10.81 25.43
C TRP A 169 7.44 10.13 25.78
N ALA A 170 6.38 10.52 25.08
CA ALA A 170 5.12 9.80 25.16
C ALA A 170 5.26 8.36 24.64
N GLU A 171 4.21 7.59 24.79
CA GLU A 171 4.09 6.26 24.18
C GLU A 171 2.89 6.24 23.22
N ILE A 172 3.04 5.54 22.10
CA ILE A 172 1.98 5.33 21.13
C ILE A 172 1.91 3.84 20.80
N PRO A 173 0.71 3.25 20.66
CA PRO A 173 0.60 1.89 20.18
C PRO A 173 1.05 1.77 18.71
N VAL A 174 1.72 0.67 18.39
CA VAL A 174 2.06 0.25 17.04
C VAL A 174 1.44 -1.13 16.84
N PRO A 175 0.60 -1.33 15.82
CA PRO A 175 0.21 -0.36 14.80
C PRO A 175 -0.80 0.69 15.29
N SER A 176 -0.69 1.91 14.76
CA SER A 176 -1.74 2.94 14.87
C SER A 176 -1.46 4.13 13.93
N ASN A 177 -2.47 4.99 13.76
CA ASN A 177 -2.27 6.31 13.19
C ASN A 177 -2.15 7.34 14.31
N TRP A 178 -1.19 8.24 14.22
CA TRP A 178 -0.95 9.20 15.31
C TRP A 178 -2.07 10.23 15.48
N GLU A 179 -2.84 10.53 14.41
CA GLU A 179 -4.01 11.41 14.48
C GLU A 179 -5.12 10.83 15.37
N MET A 180 -5.24 9.49 15.42
CA MET A 180 -6.19 8.80 16.30
C MET A 180 -5.79 8.89 17.78
N HIS A 181 -4.57 9.36 18.07
CA HIS A 181 -4.03 9.58 19.41
C HIS A 181 -3.83 11.06 19.76
N GLY A 182 -4.43 11.97 18.96
CA GLY A 182 -4.41 13.40 19.22
C GLY A 182 -3.18 14.15 18.74
N TYR A 183 -2.35 13.53 17.88
CA TYR A 183 -1.19 14.19 17.27
C TYR A 183 -1.52 14.63 15.85
N GLY A 184 -1.47 15.93 15.63
CA GLY A 184 -1.83 16.51 14.32
C GLY A 184 -3.34 16.50 14.04
N THR A 185 -3.70 16.78 12.82
CA THR A 185 -5.11 16.93 12.39
C THR A 185 -5.43 15.92 11.30
N PRO A 186 -6.45 15.06 11.47
CA PRO A 186 -6.95 14.24 10.37
C PRO A 186 -7.51 15.15 9.28
N ILE A 187 -7.08 14.91 8.04
CA ILE A 187 -7.50 15.67 6.86
C ILE A 187 -8.20 14.72 5.90
N TYR A 188 -9.32 15.16 5.35
CA TYR A 188 -9.98 14.50 4.23
C TYR A 188 -9.88 15.40 3.00
N THR A 189 -9.37 14.86 1.90
CA THR A 189 -9.42 15.49 0.58
C THR A 189 -9.74 14.43 -0.47
N ASN A 190 -10.42 14.84 -1.55
CA ASN A 190 -10.67 13.95 -2.67
C ASN A 190 -9.63 14.14 -3.80
N ILE A 191 -9.60 15.32 -4.45
CA ILE A 191 -8.71 15.58 -5.61
C ILE A 191 -7.52 16.48 -5.22
N THR A 192 -7.68 17.28 -4.19
CA THR A 192 -6.73 18.34 -3.86
C THR A 192 -5.67 17.84 -2.90
N TYR A 193 -4.41 17.92 -3.28
CA TYR A 193 -3.33 17.66 -2.32
C TYR A 193 -3.43 18.60 -1.11
N PRO A 194 -3.23 18.07 0.12
CA PRO A 194 -3.17 18.91 1.33
C PRO A 194 -1.96 19.85 1.37
N PHE A 195 -1.08 19.78 0.41
CA PHE A 195 0.12 20.58 0.21
C PHE A 195 0.14 21.15 -1.21
N ARG A 196 1.06 22.08 -1.49
CA ARG A 196 1.18 22.68 -2.83
C ARG A 196 1.50 21.65 -3.88
N ASN A 197 0.79 21.68 -4.99
CA ASN A 197 1.08 20.87 -6.17
C ASN A 197 2.35 21.41 -6.87
N ASN A 198 3.50 20.96 -6.40
CA ASN A 198 4.84 21.29 -6.93
C ASN A 198 5.78 20.09 -6.80
N PRO A 199 5.43 18.92 -7.42
CA PRO A 199 6.22 17.71 -7.27
C PRO A 199 7.67 17.87 -7.77
N PRO A 200 8.67 17.26 -7.11
CA PRO A 200 8.55 16.36 -5.96
C PRO A 200 8.54 17.04 -4.57
N PHE A 201 8.47 18.35 -4.49
CA PHE A 201 8.68 19.11 -3.26
C PHE A 201 7.43 19.20 -2.39
N ILE A 202 7.61 19.12 -1.08
CA ILE A 202 6.54 19.30 -0.09
C ILE A 202 6.58 20.71 0.47
N GLN A 203 5.51 21.46 0.25
CA GLN A 203 5.33 22.83 0.74
C GLN A 203 3.91 23.01 1.27
N GLY A 204 3.79 23.74 2.40
CA GLY A 204 2.49 24.08 2.96
C GLY A 204 1.60 24.86 1.98
N GLN A 205 0.29 24.62 2.05
CA GLN A 205 -0.72 25.30 1.24
C GLN A 205 -1.67 26.09 2.13
N ARG A 206 -1.94 27.34 1.76
CA ARG A 206 -2.88 28.21 2.49
C ARG A 206 -4.30 27.63 2.46
N GLY A 207 -5.00 27.80 3.59
CA GLY A 207 -6.37 27.32 3.75
C GLY A 207 -6.47 25.88 4.25
N TYR A 208 -5.34 25.18 4.41
CA TYR A 208 -5.27 23.85 5.00
C TYR A 208 -4.53 23.89 6.33
N THR A 209 -4.80 22.92 7.20
CA THR A 209 -4.07 22.76 8.47
C THR A 209 -2.57 22.55 8.26
N VAL A 210 -2.17 22.06 7.12
CA VAL A 210 -0.79 21.92 6.67
C VAL A 210 0.03 23.21 6.70
N GLU A 211 -0.59 24.40 6.64
CA GLU A 211 0.10 25.68 6.87
C GLU A 211 0.73 25.76 8.27
N LYS A 212 0.09 25.11 9.27
CA LYS A 212 0.55 25.06 10.66
C LYS A 212 1.34 23.78 10.95
N GLU A 213 1.17 22.79 10.11
CA GLU A 213 1.79 21.46 10.15
C GLU A 213 2.31 21.11 8.74
N PRO A 214 3.31 21.87 8.21
CA PRO A 214 3.70 21.79 6.81
C PRO A 214 4.18 20.39 6.37
N ASN A 215 4.82 19.64 7.28
CA ASN A 215 5.14 18.23 7.09
C ASN A 215 5.47 17.59 8.44
N ALA A 216 4.48 17.12 9.16
CA ALA A 216 4.69 16.54 10.48
C ALA A 216 5.61 15.31 10.44
N VAL A 217 6.39 15.14 11.52
CA VAL A 217 7.32 14.02 11.67
C VAL A 217 7.07 13.32 12.99
N GLY A 218 6.90 11.99 12.91
CA GLY A 218 6.85 11.10 14.07
C GLY A 218 8.17 10.36 14.24
N SER A 219 8.83 10.53 15.38
CA SER A 219 10.04 9.78 15.74
C SER A 219 9.68 8.69 16.74
N TYR A 220 10.02 7.46 16.44
CA TYR A 220 9.66 6.26 17.21
C TYR A 220 10.91 5.57 17.74
N ARG A 221 10.85 5.02 18.96
CA ARG A 221 11.89 4.20 19.57
C ARG A 221 11.29 3.00 20.26
N HIS A 222 11.90 1.83 20.04
CA HIS A 222 11.51 0.60 20.72
C HIS A 222 12.70 -0.30 20.99
N GLU A 223 12.66 -1.04 22.09
CA GLU A 223 13.67 -2.04 22.43
C GLU A 223 13.14 -3.44 22.16
N PHE A 224 13.96 -4.30 21.61
CA PHE A 224 13.61 -5.70 21.40
C PHE A 224 14.78 -6.62 21.79
N THR A 225 14.45 -7.85 22.13
CA THR A 225 15.45 -8.87 22.45
C THR A 225 15.57 -9.85 21.28
N LEU A 226 16.78 -9.99 20.74
CA LEU A 226 17.04 -10.98 19.71
C LEU A 226 17.10 -12.38 20.38
N PRO A 227 16.27 -13.36 19.94
CA PRO A 227 16.34 -14.73 20.47
C PRO A 227 17.73 -15.36 20.30
N ALA A 228 18.22 -16.06 21.31
CA ALA A 228 19.56 -16.65 21.29
C ALA A 228 19.80 -17.59 20.09
N GLY A 229 18.76 -18.30 19.65
CA GLY A 229 18.82 -19.21 18.48
C GLY A 229 18.91 -18.49 17.11
N TRP A 230 18.97 -17.16 17.09
CA TRP A 230 19.01 -16.39 15.83
C TRP A 230 20.41 -15.86 15.45
N ILE A 231 21.42 -16.11 16.29
CA ILE A 231 22.77 -15.55 16.10
C ILE A 231 23.40 -15.93 14.76
N ASP A 232 23.12 -17.12 14.26
CA ASP A 232 23.62 -17.64 12.99
C ASP A 232 22.61 -17.53 11.84
N LYS A 233 21.55 -16.76 12.03
CA LYS A 233 20.49 -16.56 11.04
C LYS A 233 20.68 -15.24 10.27
N GLU A 234 20.00 -15.15 9.13
CA GLU A 234 19.68 -13.86 8.54
C GLU A 234 18.46 -13.30 9.25
N VAL A 235 18.54 -12.08 9.73
CA VAL A 235 17.47 -11.40 10.46
C VAL A 235 16.94 -10.25 9.63
N PHE A 236 15.63 -10.25 9.43
CA PHE A 236 14.94 -9.21 8.70
C PHE A 236 13.92 -8.52 9.60
N ILE A 237 13.75 -7.21 9.44
CA ILE A 237 12.64 -6.46 9.99
C ILE A 237 11.64 -6.15 8.89
N HIS A 238 10.36 -6.33 9.20
CA HIS A 238 9.24 -6.05 8.30
C HIS A 238 8.36 -4.96 8.89
N PHE A 239 7.88 -4.09 8.02
CA PHE A 239 6.80 -3.15 8.26
C PHE A 239 5.74 -3.40 7.19
N ASP A 240 4.54 -3.83 7.58
CA ASP A 240 3.48 -4.15 6.62
C ASP A 240 2.78 -2.89 6.06
N GLY A 241 2.99 -1.72 6.68
CA GLY A 241 2.50 -0.44 6.19
C GLY A 241 2.91 0.75 7.05
N VAL A 242 3.47 1.79 6.41
CA VAL A 242 3.89 3.04 7.07
C VAL A 242 3.58 4.24 6.18
N TYR A 243 2.76 5.16 6.65
CA TYR A 243 2.31 6.32 5.87
C TYR A 243 3.08 7.59 6.28
N SER A 244 3.77 8.31 5.36
CA SER A 244 3.98 8.08 3.92
C SER A 244 5.38 7.58 3.60
N ALA A 245 6.40 8.02 4.35
CA ALA A 245 7.79 7.65 4.16
C ALA A 245 8.49 7.44 5.50
N MET A 246 9.48 6.54 5.53
CA MET A 246 10.21 6.28 6.77
C MET A 246 11.70 6.06 6.57
N TYR A 247 12.48 6.49 7.56
CA TYR A 247 13.85 6.04 7.79
C TYR A 247 13.91 5.03 8.92
N LEU A 248 14.84 4.08 8.80
CA LEU A 248 15.07 3.02 9.77
C LEU A 248 16.51 3.04 10.29
N TRP A 249 16.67 2.93 11.61
CA TRP A 249 17.95 2.69 12.30
C TRP A 249 17.83 1.50 13.23
N ILE A 250 18.92 0.72 13.33
CA ILE A 250 19.08 -0.33 14.31
C ILE A 250 20.36 -0.05 15.09
N ASN A 251 20.27 -0.03 16.43
CA ASN A 251 21.41 0.21 17.32
C ASN A 251 22.24 1.46 16.93
N GLY A 252 21.55 2.55 16.58
CA GLY A 252 22.16 3.82 16.21
C GLY A 252 22.71 3.90 14.78
N LYS A 253 22.60 2.85 13.98
CA LYS A 253 23.10 2.80 12.60
C LYS A 253 21.96 2.88 11.60
N LYS A 254 22.03 3.79 10.62
CA LYS A 254 21.05 3.90 9.54
C LYS A 254 21.02 2.61 8.72
N VAL A 255 19.83 2.03 8.58
CA VAL A 255 19.58 0.81 7.81
C VAL A 255 19.11 1.16 6.42
N GLY A 256 18.02 1.95 6.32
CA GLY A 256 17.43 2.24 5.05
C GLY A 256 16.32 3.28 5.06
N TYR A 257 15.60 3.36 3.93
CA TYR A 257 14.48 4.26 3.67
C TYR A 257 13.42 3.55 2.84
N SER A 258 12.15 3.91 3.02
CA SER A 258 11.02 3.36 2.26
C SER A 258 9.92 4.37 2.05
N GLN A 259 9.29 4.29 0.87
CA GLN A 259 8.00 4.88 0.52
C GLN A 259 7.04 3.79 0.02
N GLY A 260 5.80 4.17 -0.33
CA GLY A 260 4.71 3.26 -0.68
C GLY A 260 3.98 2.82 0.58
N ALA A 261 3.03 3.64 1.03
CA ALA A 261 2.47 3.56 2.38
C ALA A 261 1.73 2.26 2.69
N ASN A 262 1.10 1.65 1.68
CA ASN A 262 0.33 0.41 1.82
C ASN A 262 1.06 -0.83 1.27
N ASN A 263 2.29 -0.66 0.82
CA ASN A 263 3.20 -1.75 0.50
C ASN A 263 4.09 -2.10 1.69
N ASP A 264 4.47 -3.36 1.80
CA ASP A 264 5.40 -3.80 2.83
C ASP A 264 6.83 -3.29 2.59
N ALA A 265 7.56 -3.10 3.67
CA ALA A 265 8.98 -2.75 3.65
C ALA A 265 9.78 -3.74 4.49
N ARG A 266 10.68 -4.47 3.83
CA ARG A 266 11.57 -5.45 4.44
C ARG A 266 13.02 -5.00 4.36
N PHE A 267 13.76 -5.15 5.47
CA PHE A 267 15.18 -4.80 5.53
C PHE A 267 15.99 -5.91 6.18
N ASN A 268 17.11 -6.29 5.58
CA ASN A 268 18.08 -7.18 6.22
C ASN A 268 18.84 -6.42 7.30
N ILE A 269 18.63 -6.80 8.56
CA ILE A 269 19.27 -6.16 9.72
C ILE A 269 20.35 -7.01 10.35
N THR A 270 20.74 -8.14 9.77
CA THR A 270 21.69 -9.12 10.34
C THR A 270 22.97 -8.48 10.85
N ARG A 271 23.56 -7.57 10.07
CA ARG A 271 24.81 -6.88 10.43
C ARG A 271 24.67 -5.79 11.50
N TYR A 272 23.45 -5.46 11.87
CA TYR A 272 23.15 -4.37 12.80
C TYR A 272 22.71 -4.85 14.17
N VAL A 273 22.26 -6.12 14.29
CA VAL A 273 21.79 -6.70 15.55
C VAL A 273 22.89 -7.49 16.26
N HIS A 274 22.70 -7.66 17.57
CA HIS A 274 23.57 -8.49 18.41
C HIS A 274 22.74 -9.29 19.40
N PRO A 275 23.29 -10.33 20.05
CA PRO A 275 22.58 -11.08 21.08
C PRO A 275 22.04 -10.19 22.19
N GLY A 276 20.86 -10.51 22.68
CA GLY A 276 20.21 -9.76 23.77
C GLY A 276 19.47 -8.52 23.27
N LYS A 277 19.54 -7.45 24.05
CA LYS A 277 18.77 -6.23 23.79
C LYS A 277 19.29 -5.46 22.59
N ASN A 278 18.41 -5.05 21.72
CA ASN A 278 18.63 -4.22 20.56
C ASN A 278 17.61 -3.07 20.55
N GLN A 279 17.90 -2.04 19.79
CA GLN A 279 17.07 -0.86 19.64
C GLN A 279 16.71 -0.65 18.17
N VAL A 280 15.42 -0.44 17.91
CA VAL A 280 14.92 0.10 16.64
C VAL A 280 14.52 1.56 16.83
N ALA A 281 14.87 2.39 15.85
CA ALA A 281 14.42 3.77 15.74
C ALA A 281 13.84 3.98 14.33
N VAL A 282 12.68 4.65 14.25
CA VAL A 282 11.99 4.93 12.99
C VAL A 282 11.60 6.41 12.97
N GLU A 283 11.83 7.07 11.83
CA GLU A 283 11.38 8.44 11.60
C GLU A 283 10.39 8.42 10.44
N VAL A 284 9.16 8.84 10.69
CA VAL A 284 8.05 8.80 9.73
C VAL A 284 7.68 10.22 9.34
N TYR A 285 7.61 10.48 8.04
CA TYR A 285 7.19 11.75 7.46
C TYR A 285 5.73 11.66 7.03
N ARG A 286 4.92 12.68 7.39
CA ARG A 286 3.52 12.75 6.98
C ARG A 286 3.38 12.82 5.47
N TRP A 287 4.20 13.65 4.83
CA TRP A 287 4.22 13.85 3.40
C TRP A 287 5.59 13.59 2.81
N SER A 288 5.61 13.03 1.63
CA SER A 288 6.79 12.81 0.81
C SER A 288 6.43 13.03 -0.67
N ASP A 289 7.40 13.00 -1.56
CA ASP A 289 7.12 12.95 -3.00
C ASP A 289 6.23 11.77 -3.36
N GLY A 290 6.32 10.63 -2.65
CA GLY A 290 5.39 9.51 -2.75
C GLY A 290 3.93 9.89 -2.53
N SER A 291 3.65 10.91 -1.72
CA SER A 291 2.28 11.38 -1.46
C SER A 291 1.60 12.02 -2.69
N TYR A 292 2.36 12.37 -3.72
CA TYR A 292 1.80 12.78 -5.02
C TYR A 292 1.21 11.61 -5.81
N LEU A 293 1.62 10.39 -5.49
CA LEU A 293 1.10 9.14 -6.07
C LEU A 293 0.09 8.44 -5.15
N GLU A 294 -0.19 8.99 -3.98
CA GLU A 294 -1.10 8.43 -2.97
C GLU A 294 -2.21 9.46 -2.65
N ASP A 295 -2.85 9.96 -3.73
CA ASP A 295 -3.89 11.01 -3.66
C ASP A 295 -5.32 10.46 -3.64
N GLN A 296 -5.50 9.27 -3.08
CA GLN A 296 -6.80 8.63 -2.97
C GLN A 296 -7.80 9.51 -2.21
N ASP A 297 -9.07 9.42 -2.62
CA ASP A 297 -10.21 10.07 -1.95
C ASP A 297 -10.46 9.43 -0.59
N MET A 298 -9.72 9.87 0.43
CA MET A 298 -9.73 9.26 1.75
C MET A 298 -9.25 10.19 2.87
N PHE A 299 -9.42 9.76 4.12
CA PHE A 299 -8.74 10.37 5.26
C PHE A 299 -7.22 10.19 5.17
N ARG A 300 -6.49 11.28 5.34
CA ARG A 300 -5.01 11.32 5.41
C ARG A 300 -4.58 11.05 6.84
N LEU A 301 -4.24 9.80 7.12
CA LEU A 301 -3.80 9.33 8.43
C LEU A 301 -2.39 8.76 8.33
N SER A 302 -1.56 9.08 9.30
CA SER A 302 -0.11 8.85 9.24
C SER A 302 0.37 7.92 10.35
N GLY A 303 1.58 7.41 10.22
CA GLY A 303 2.22 6.58 11.23
C GLY A 303 2.45 5.14 10.77
N ILE A 304 2.86 4.28 11.68
CA ILE A 304 3.05 2.84 11.47
C ILE A 304 1.70 2.18 11.69
N HIS A 305 0.96 1.92 10.61
CA HIS A 305 -0.45 1.52 10.70
C HIS A 305 -0.71 0.02 10.52
N ARG A 306 0.32 -0.76 10.19
CA ARG A 306 0.26 -2.22 10.11
C ARG A 306 1.35 -2.85 10.97
N ASP A 307 1.37 -4.18 11.06
CA ASP A 307 2.27 -4.94 11.90
C ASP A 307 3.75 -4.64 11.63
N VAL A 308 4.55 -4.68 12.71
CA VAL A 308 6.01 -4.66 12.68
C VAL A 308 6.52 -5.92 13.32
N TYR A 309 7.40 -6.64 12.62
CA TYR A 309 7.92 -7.90 13.13
C TYR A 309 9.31 -8.24 12.59
N LEU A 310 9.97 -9.15 13.28
CA LEU A 310 11.23 -9.73 12.87
C LEU A 310 11.02 -11.14 12.33
N VAL A 311 11.80 -11.49 11.32
CA VAL A 311 11.87 -12.84 10.77
C VAL A 311 13.31 -13.29 10.72
N ALA A 312 13.55 -14.56 11.13
CA ALA A 312 14.86 -15.21 11.04
C ALA A 312 14.84 -16.34 10.02
N SER A 313 15.74 -16.28 9.06
CA SER A 313 15.93 -17.35 8.05
C SER A 313 17.32 -17.97 8.14
N PRO A 314 17.50 -19.23 7.73
CA PRO A 314 18.83 -19.83 7.65
C PRO A 314 19.70 -19.13 6.61
N LYS A 315 21.01 -19.37 6.63
CA LYS A 315 21.96 -18.77 5.65
C LYS A 315 21.64 -19.18 4.20
N VAL A 316 21.13 -20.38 3.98
CA VAL A 316 20.50 -20.76 2.73
C VAL A 316 19.00 -20.63 2.96
N GLN A 317 18.38 -19.66 2.32
CA GLN A 317 17.03 -19.16 2.62
C GLN A 317 16.08 -19.42 1.46
N LEU A 318 14.88 -19.85 1.77
CA LEU A 318 13.73 -19.77 0.87
C LEU A 318 13.27 -18.30 0.82
N ARG A 319 13.70 -17.57 -0.22
CA ARG A 319 13.46 -16.11 -0.30
C ARG A 319 12.09 -15.78 -0.83
N ASP A 320 11.58 -16.57 -1.79
CA ASP A 320 10.30 -16.31 -2.44
C ASP A 320 9.68 -17.58 -2.99
N LEU A 321 8.36 -17.58 -3.08
CA LEU A 321 7.54 -18.65 -3.66
C LEU A 321 6.54 -18.05 -4.64
N HIS A 322 6.38 -18.69 -5.80
CA HIS A 322 5.30 -18.41 -6.72
C HIS A 322 4.60 -19.70 -7.11
N LEU A 323 3.32 -19.82 -6.76
CA LEU A 323 2.49 -20.98 -7.02
C LEU A 323 1.56 -20.68 -8.19
N THR A 324 1.63 -21.49 -9.23
CA THR A 324 0.74 -21.43 -10.38
C THR A 324 0.21 -22.82 -10.70
N SER A 325 -0.87 -22.89 -11.49
CA SER A 325 -1.40 -24.18 -11.90
C SER A 325 -1.93 -24.17 -13.33
N VAL A 326 -1.83 -25.32 -13.97
CA VAL A 326 -2.43 -25.59 -15.28
C VAL A 326 -3.51 -26.64 -15.12
N LEU A 327 -4.74 -26.29 -15.48
CA LEU A 327 -5.90 -27.19 -15.48
C LEU A 327 -6.12 -27.75 -16.88
N SER A 328 -6.43 -29.04 -16.98
CA SER A 328 -6.90 -29.66 -18.23
C SER A 328 -8.19 -28.97 -18.72
N SER A 329 -8.49 -29.11 -20.01
CA SER A 329 -9.73 -28.54 -20.58
C SER A 329 -11.01 -29.07 -19.95
N ARG A 330 -10.97 -30.30 -19.41
CA ARG A 330 -12.09 -30.95 -18.72
C ARG A 330 -12.06 -30.81 -17.21
N TYR A 331 -11.05 -30.11 -16.66
CA TYR A 331 -10.84 -29.94 -15.21
C TYR A 331 -10.61 -31.26 -14.43
N ASP A 332 -10.31 -32.37 -15.12
CA ASP A 332 -10.04 -33.68 -14.54
C ASP A 332 -8.57 -33.87 -14.13
N LYS A 333 -7.72 -32.90 -14.43
CA LYS A 333 -6.30 -32.90 -14.05
C LYS A 333 -5.82 -31.49 -13.74
N ALA A 334 -5.01 -31.34 -12.70
CA ALA A 334 -4.25 -30.14 -12.40
C ALA A 334 -2.76 -30.43 -12.29
N GLU A 335 -1.93 -29.58 -12.84
CA GLU A 335 -0.50 -29.54 -12.58
C GLU A 335 -0.21 -28.30 -11.73
N LEU A 336 0.29 -28.50 -10.51
CA LEU A 336 0.81 -27.45 -9.65
C LEU A 336 2.26 -27.18 -10.03
N ASN A 337 2.60 -25.92 -10.25
CA ASN A 337 3.96 -25.43 -10.46
C ASN A 337 4.36 -24.58 -9.26
N VAL A 338 5.51 -24.86 -8.67
CA VAL A 338 6.07 -24.09 -7.54
C VAL A 338 7.43 -23.56 -7.97
N LYS A 339 7.51 -22.26 -8.22
CA LYS A 339 8.76 -21.56 -8.48
C LYS A 339 9.29 -21.04 -7.16
N SER A 340 10.47 -21.50 -6.75
CA SER A 340 11.12 -21.12 -5.50
C SER A 340 12.41 -20.37 -5.78
N LYS A 341 12.62 -19.20 -5.12
CA LYS A 341 13.89 -18.48 -5.14
C LYS A 341 14.67 -18.85 -3.88
N ILE A 342 15.85 -19.44 -4.06
CA ILE A 342 16.72 -19.85 -2.97
C ILE A 342 17.96 -18.97 -2.95
N LYS A 343 18.13 -18.22 -1.83
CA LYS A 343 19.25 -17.30 -1.64
C LYS A 343 20.27 -17.89 -0.67
N ASN A 344 21.55 -17.83 -1.05
CA ASN A 344 22.65 -18.24 -0.16
C ASN A 344 23.38 -17.01 0.38
N HIS A 345 23.17 -16.69 1.65
CA HIS A 345 23.86 -15.63 2.38
C HIS A 345 25.16 -16.11 3.03
N GLY A 346 25.38 -17.44 3.03
CA GLY A 346 26.53 -18.09 3.67
C GLY A 346 27.65 -18.47 2.71
N LYS A 347 28.38 -19.50 3.06
CA LYS A 347 29.42 -20.09 2.21
C LYS A 347 28.80 -20.84 1.06
N ALA A 348 29.58 -21.09 -0.01
CA ALA A 348 29.15 -21.94 -1.12
C ALA A 348 28.75 -23.35 -0.63
N ILE A 349 27.66 -23.87 -1.16
CA ILE A 349 27.16 -25.23 -0.89
C ILE A 349 27.16 -26.05 -2.19
N LYS A 350 27.24 -27.37 -2.06
CA LYS A 350 27.20 -28.29 -3.22
C LYS A 350 25.78 -28.54 -3.70
N ASN A 351 24.82 -28.57 -2.78
CA ASN A 351 23.43 -28.80 -3.08
C ASN A 351 22.52 -28.36 -1.92
N ALA A 352 21.27 -28.09 -2.22
CA ALA A 352 20.13 -28.05 -1.31
C ALA A 352 18.92 -28.59 -2.08
N SER A 353 17.84 -28.91 -1.39
CA SER A 353 16.64 -29.41 -2.05
C SER A 353 15.40 -28.71 -1.51
N VAL A 354 14.42 -28.51 -2.39
CA VAL A 354 13.09 -28.07 -1.99
C VAL A 354 12.12 -29.25 -2.10
N ARG A 355 11.48 -29.58 -1.00
CA ARG A 355 10.41 -30.57 -0.93
C ARG A 355 9.09 -29.83 -0.89
N VAL A 356 8.20 -30.17 -1.82
CA VAL A 356 6.84 -29.64 -1.88
C VAL A 356 5.86 -30.78 -1.62
N SER A 357 4.92 -30.55 -0.69
CA SER A 357 3.83 -31.48 -0.38
C SER A 357 2.50 -30.79 -0.56
N LEU A 358 1.61 -31.35 -1.38
CA LEU A 358 0.24 -30.90 -1.59
C LEU A 358 -0.72 -31.73 -0.78
N LEU A 359 -1.43 -31.10 0.16
CA LEU A 359 -2.37 -31.74 1.06
C LEU A 359 -3.80 -31.27 0.79
N ASP A 360 -4.77 -32.17 0.97
CA ASP A 360 -6.19 -31.82 0.96
C ASP A 360 -6.65 -31.19 2.31
N GLU A 361 -7.92 -30.81 2.38
CA GLU A 361 -8.52 -30.22 3.59
C GLU A 361 -8.43 -31.12 4.84
N THR A 362 -8.34 -32.45 4.65
CA THR A 362 -8.21 -33.40 5.75
C THR A 362 -6.76 -33.54 6.24
N GLY A 363 -5.79 -32.97 5.51
CA GLY A 363 -4.36 -33.11 5.77
C GLY A 363 -3.73 -34.32 5.10
N ARG A 364 -4.47 -35.06 4.26
CA ARG A 364 -3.92 -36.17 3.49
C ARG A 364 -2.99 -35.66 2.40
N ASN A 365 -1.77 -36.18 2.35
CA ASN A 365 -0.81 -35.88 1.30
C ASN A 365 -1.26 -36.51 -0.03
N LEU A 366 -1.58 -35.67 -1.00
CA LEU A 366 -2.01 -36.07 -2.34
C LEU A 366 -0.83 -36.24 -3.29
N LYS A 367 0.20 -35.41 -3.12
CA LYS A 367 1.39 -35.39 -3.96
C LYS A 367 2.57 -34.81 -3.22
N GLN A 368 3.72 -35.43 -3.37
CA GLN A 368 5.02 -34.92 -2.90
C GLN A 368 6.04 -34.98 -4.02
N PHE A 369 6.89 -34.02 -4.11
CA PHE A 369 8.00 -33.96 -5.06
C PHE A 369 9.17 -33.19 -4.47
N VAL A 370 10.38 -33.53 -4.90
CA VAL A 370 11.64 -32.91 -4.45
C VAL A 370 12.42 -32.43 -5.65
N THR A 371 12.99 -31.24 -5.55
CA THR A 371 13.81 -30.66 -6.61
C THR A 371 15.11 -30.12 -6.02
N GLU A 372 16.23 -30.49 -6.61
CA GLU A 372 17.54 -30.05 -6.16
C GLU A 372 17.91 -28.68 -6.73
N THR A 373 18.68 -27.92 -5.96
CA THR A 373 19.20 -26.62 -6.39
C THR A 373 20.45 -26.75 -7.27
N GLY A 374 21.20 -27.85 -7.10
CA GLY A 374 22.60 -27.94 -7.53
C GLY A 374 23.50 -27.03 -6.68
N ALA A 375 24.72 -26.84 -7.13
CA ALA A 375 25.71 -26.01 -6.42
C ALA A 375 25.27 -24.54 -6.39
N LEU A 376 25.35 -23.93 -5.21
CA LEU A 376 24.95 -22.55 -4.99
C LEU A 376 26.08 -21.76 -4.32
N ALA A 377 26.71 -20.85 -5.07
CA ALA A 377 27.81 -20.03 -4.60
C ALA A 377 27.38 -19.04 -3.51
N ALA A 378 28.33 -18.58 -2.72
CA ALA A 378 28.15 -17.55 -1.70
C ALA A 378 27.54 -16.26 -2.29
N GLY A 379 26.51 -15.71 -1.64
CA GLY A 379 25.83 -14.49 -2.07
C GLY A 379 24.95 -14.63 -3.33
N LYS A 380 24.81 -15.81 -3.93
CA LYS A 380 24.00 -16.03 -5.12
C LYS A 380 22.60 -16.50 -4.80
N GLU A 381 21.71 -16.33 -5.77
CA GLU A 381 20.33 -16.81 -5.77
C GLU A 381 20.13 -17.73 -6.95
N VAL A 382 19.33 -18.78 -6.77
CA VAL A 382 18.88 -19.69 -7.82
C VAL A 382 17.36 -19.77 -7.81
N ILE A 383 16.78 -19.89 -8.99
CA ILE A 383 15.37 -20.16 -9.20
C ILE A 383 15.20 -21.63 -9.57
N ILE A 384 14.39 -22.34 -8.81
CA ILE A 384 14.03 -23.74 -9.13
C ILE A 384 12.52 -23.84 -9.37
N ASN A 385 12.16 -24.73 -10.29
CA ASN A 385 10.78 -24.98 -10.65
C ASN A 385 10.44 -26.43 -10.35
N SER A 386 9.51 -26.61 -9.44
CA SER A 386 9.02 -27.93 -8.99
C SER A 386 7.61 -28.14 -9.53
N LYS A 387 7.28 -29.35 -9.99
CA LYS A 387 5.97 -29.65 -10.59
C LYS A 387 5.38 -30.94 -10.06
N GLY A 388 4.07 -30.93 -9.86
CA GLY A 388 3.32 -32.11 -9.47
C GLY A 388 1.89 -32.10 -9.98
N SER A 389 1.39 -33.25 -10.44
CA SER A 389 0.02 -33.34 -10.96
C SER A 389 -0.87 -34.16 -10.05
N ILE A 390 -2.14 -33.77 -9.96
CA ILE A 390 -3.22 -34.51 -9.32
C ILE A 390 -4.38 -34.72 -10.29
N ARG A 391 -5.20 -35.73 -10.02
CA ARG A 391 -6.45 -36.01 -10.75
C ARG A 391 -7.64 -35.47 -9.96
N ASP A 392 -8.68 -35.11 -10.69
CA ASP A 392 -9.97 -34.66 -10.16
C ASP A 392 -9.82 -33.60 -9.05
N PRO A 393 -9.12 -32.48 -9.35
CA PRO A 393 -8.92 -31.43 -8.36
C PRO A 393 -10.25 -30.78 -7.98
N LYS A 394 -10.47 -30.53 -6.69
CA LYS A 394 -11.51 -29.62 -6.24
C LYS A 394 -11.10 -28.19 -6.61
N LEU A 395 -11.98 -27.45 -7.25
CA LEU A 395 -11.68 -26.11 -7.74
C LEU A 395 -12.08 -25.06 -6.70
N TRP A 396 -11.33 -23.97 -6.68
CA TRP A 396 -11.64 -22.81 -5.87
C TRP A 396 -12.53 -21.83 -6.65
N SER A 397 -13.59 -21.34 -6.03
CA SER A 397 -14.38 -20.19 -6.47
C SER A 397 -14.93 -19.43 -5.25
N ALA A 398 -15.48 -18.23 -5.43
CA ALA A 398 -16.12 -17.49 -4.35
C ALA A 398 -17.32 -18.24 -3.72
N GLU A 399 -17.98 -19.12 -4.47
CA GLU A 399 -19.09 -19.94 -4.00
C GLU A 399 -18.62 -21.23 -3.28
N THR A 400 -17.49 -21.79 -3.74
CA THR A 400 -16.90 -23.01 -3.19
C THR A 400 -15.40 -22.78 -2.98
N PRO A 401 -15.00 -22.10 -1.90
CA PRO A 401 -13.61 -21.68 -1.67
C PRO A 401 -12.73 -22.83 -1.14
N TYR A 402 -12.59 -23.91 -1.95
CA TYR A 402 -11.79 -25.04 -1.56
C TYR A 402 -10.29 -24.73 -1.62
N LEU A 403 -9.61 -24.90 -0.48
CA LEU A 403 -8.18 -24.65 -0.34
C LEU A 403 -7.42 -25.94 -0.07
N TYR A 404 -6.35 -26.12 -0.80
CA TYR A 404 -5.29 -27.07 -0.53
C TYR A 404 -4.22 -26.41 0.32
N THR A 405 -3.51 -27.21 1.11
CA THR A 405 -2.32 -26.76 1.83
C THR A 405 -1.09 -27.19 1.03
N VAL A 406 -0.24 -26.25 0.67
CA VAL A 406 1.05 -26.49 0.02
C VAL A 406 2.15 -26.24 1.04
N ASN A 407 2.76 -27.31 1.54
CA ASN A 407 3.90 -27.23 2.42
C ASN A 407 5.19 -27.24 1.59
N VAL A 408 6.11 -26.35 1.92
CA VAL A 408 7.40 -26.23 1.26
C VAL A 408 8.50 -26.29 2.31
N GLU A 409 9.43 -27.21 2.13
CA GLU A 409 10.57 -27.42 3.03
C GLU A 409 11.87 -27.23 2.25
N LEU A 410 12.78 -26.47 2.82
CA LEU A 410 14.17 -26.37 2.35
C LEU A 410 15.03 -27.36 3.13
N LEU A 411 15.74 -28.22 2.41
CA LEU A 411 16.61 -29.24 2.97
C LEU A 411 18.07 -28.94 2.63
N ASP A 412 18.95 -29.19 3.60
CA ASP A 412 20.39 -29.10 3.40
C ASP A 412 20.96 -30.30 2.60
N GLU A 413 22.28 -30.32 2.41
CA GLU A 413 23.01 -31.40 1.70
C GLU A 413 22.82 -32.81 2.34
N GLN A 414 22.46 -32.88 3.62
CA GLN A 414 22.23 -34.10 4.36
C GLN A 414 20.73 -34.51 4.36
N GLY A 415 19.88 -33.74 3.70
CA GLY A 415 18.44 -33.97 3.67
C GLY A 415 17.70 -33.52 4.94
N LYS A 416 18.35 -32.76 5.82
CA LYS A 416 17.73 -32.21 7.02
C LYS A 416 16.96 -30.94 6.66
N VAL A 417 15.74 -30.80 7.19
CA VAL A 417 14.94 -29.59 7.04
C VAL A 417 15.60 -28.43 7.79
N THR A 418 15.86 -27.34 7.10
CA THR A 418 16.43 -26.11 7.64
C THR A 418 15.42 -24.99 7.75
N GLU A 419 14.37 -25.03 6.91
CA GLU A 419 13.28 -24.07 6.88
C GLU A 419 12.03 -24.75 6.32
N ALA A 420 10.86 -24.44 6.88
CA ALA A 420 9.57 -24.88 6.37
C ALA A 420 8.62 -23.68 6.29
N THR A 421 7.70 -23.72 5.33
CA THR A 421 6.60 -22.75 5.21
C THR A 421 5.39 -23.40 4.57
N THR A 422 4.26 -22.70 4.63
CA THR A 422 2.99 -23.17 4.08
C THR A 422 2.29 -22.07 3.30
N GLN A 423 1.53 -22.47 2.29
CA GLN A 423 0.63 -21.61 1.52
C GLN A 423 -0.74 -22.30 1.39
N GLN A 424 -1.82 -21.54 1.50
CA GLN A 424 -3.14 -22.01 1.12
C GLN A 424 -3.33 -21.76 -0.37
N TYR A 425 -3.72 -22.78 -1.13
CA TYR A 425 -3.78 -22.69 -2.58
C TYR A 425 -5.10 -23.21 -3.13
N GLY A 426 -5.72 -22.46 -4.03
CA GLY A 426 -6.94 -22.83 -4.73
C GLY A 426 -6.70 -23.03 -6.23
N PHE A 427 -6.98 -24.24 -6.74
CA PHE A 427 -6.94 -24.48 -8.19
C PHE A 427 -8.10 -23.75 -8.86
N ARG A 428 -7.80 -22.89 -9.80
CA ARG A 428 -8.78 -22.17 -10.62
C ARG A 428 -8.23 -21.82 -11.99
N ARG A 429 -9.11 -21.56 -12.93
CA ARG A 429 -8.80 -20.97 -14.23
C ARG A 429 -9.62 -19.71 -14.44
N ILE A 430 -8.97 -18.64 -14.86
CA ILE A 430 -9.57 -17.37 -15.23
C ILE A 430 -9.46 -17.26 -16.75
N GLU A 431 -10.53 -16.94 -17.44
CA GLU A 431 -10.56 -16.79 -18.90
C GLU A 431 -11.42 -15.57 -19.28
N ILE A 432 -10.93 -14.76 -20.21
CA ILE A 432 -11.71 -13.73 -20.88
C ILE A 432 -12.05 -14.24 -22.27
N ARG A 433 -13.34 -14.38 -22.56
CA ARG A 433 -13.84 -14.85 -23.86
C ARG A 433 -15.03 -14.00 -24.29
N ASN A 434 -14.96 -13.43 -25.50
CA ASN A 434 -16.05 -12.60 -26.04
C ASN A 434 -16.47 -11.48 -25.06
N ASN A 435 -15.51 -10.76 -24.49
CA ASN A 435 -15.69 -9.67 -23.52
C ASN A 435 -16.47 -10.11 -22.25
N LYS A 436 -16.32 -11.36 -21.85
CA LYS A 436 -16.94 -11.93 -20.64
C LYS A 436 -15.90 -12.72 -19.86
N VAL A 437 -15.98 -12.65 -18.54
CA VAL A 437 -15.07 -13.37 -17.65
C VAL A 437 -15.68 -14.71 -17.23
N TYR A 438 -14.88 -15.74 -17.29
CA TYR A 438 -15.24 -17.09 -16.88
C TYR A 438 -14.25 -17.56 -15.80
N ILE A 439 -14.81 -18.06 -14.70
CA ILE A 439 -14.04 -18.73 -13.65
C ILE A 439 -14.39 -20.23 -13.70
N ASN A 440 -13.38 -21.06 -13.88
CA ASN A 440 -13.55 -22.51 -14.02
C ASN A 440 -14.55 -22.90 -15.13
N GLY A 441 -14.54 -22.15 -16.22
CA GLY A 441 -15.44 -22.36 -17.36
C GLY A 441 -16.87 -21.84 -17.18
N MET A 442 -17.23 -21.33 -16.01
CA MET A 442 -18.54 -20.75 -15.71
C MET A 442 -18.52 -19.24 -15.91
N LEU A 443 -19.49 -18.71 -16.66
CA LEU A 443 -19.69 -17.27 -16.79
C LEU A 443 -19.90 -16.66 -15.40
N THR A 444 -19.08 -15.72 -15.04
CA THR A 444 -19.09 -15.14 -13.70
C THR A 444 -19.59 -13.69 -13.75
N LEU A 445 -20.56 -13.39 -12.90
CA LEU A 445 -21.01 -12.04 -12.65
C LEU A 445 -20.40 -11.54 -11.33
N PHE A 446 -19.63 -10.47 -11.41
CA PHE A 446 -19.02 -9.83 -10.24
C PHE A 446 -20.03 -8.87 -9.61
N LYS A 447 -20.50 -9.24 -8.41
CA LYS A 447 -21.38 -8.43 -7.57
C LYS A 447 -20.55 -7.95 -6.38
N GLY A 448 -20.09 -6.72 -6.44
CA GLY A 448 -19.10 -6.25 -5.46
C GLY A 448 -19.26 -4.79 -5.08
N ALA A 449 -18.34 -4.36 -4.25
CA ALA A 449 -18.17 -2.98 -3.87
C ALA A 449 -16.68 -2.63 -3.70
N ASN A 450 -16.39 -1.34 -3.81
CA ASN A 450 -15.11 -0.77 -3.41
C ASN A 450 -15.03 -0.73 -1.88
N ARG A 451 -13.87 -1.03 -1.31
CA ARG A 451 -13.65 -0.97 0.12
C ARG A 451 -12.35 -0.26 0.44
N HIS A 452 -12.46 0.84 1.18
CA HIS A 452 -11.31 1.44 1.85
C HIS A 452 -10.93 0.67 3.11
N ASP A 453 -9.64 0.54 3.35
CA ASP A 453 -9.08 -0.11 4.53
C ASP A 453 -9.02 0.92 5.67
N ILE A 454 -10.18 1.15 6.33
CA ILE A 454 -10.35 2.15 7.39
C ILE A 454 -11.37 1.69 8.44
N HIS A 455 -11.11 2.07 9.70
CA HIS A 455 -11.98 1.79 10.84
C HIS A 455 -12.27 3.08 11.62
N PRO A 456 -13.52 3.34 12.08
CA PRO A 456 -13.90 4.60 12.72
C PRO A 456 -13.13 4.90 14.02
N GLN A 457 -12.64 3.89 14.74
CA GLN A 457 -11.92 4.04 15.99
C GLN A 457 -10.40 3.86 15.86
N TYR A 458 -9.96 3.05 14.90
CA TYR A 458 -8.55 2.66 14.77
C TYR A 458 -7.87 3.24 13.52
N GLY A 459 -8.60 4.04 12.72
CA GLY A 459 -8.07 4.57 11.48
C GLY A 459 -7.70 3.44 10.50
N LYS A 460 -6.46 3.44 10.03
CA LYS A 460 -5.95 2.41 9.10
C LYS A 460 -5.36 1.16 9.82
N ALA A 461 -5.31 1.15 11.15
CA ALA A 461 -4.83 0.00 11.93
C ALA A 461 -5.99 -0.96 12.27
N ILE A 462 -6.49 -1.67 11.28
CA ILE A 462 -7.75 -2.43 11.35
C ILE A 462 -7.55 -3.75 12.10
N PRO A 463 -8.36 -4.04 13.14
CA PRO A 463 -8.36 -5.34 13.79
C PRO A 463 -8.85 -6.46 12.85
N VAL A 464 -8.32 -7.67 13.03
CA VAL A 464 -8.70 -8.85 12.23
C VAL A 464 -10.20 -9.15 12.35
N GLU A 465 -10.76 -8.95 13.53
CA GLU A 465 -12.19 -9.13 13.80
C GLU A 465 -13.06 -8.23 12.89
N SER A 466 -12.64 -6.98 12.68
CA SER A 466 -13.33 -6.05 11.78
C SER A 466 -13.17 -6.45 10.30
N MET A 467 -12.00 -6.99 9.93
CA MET A 467 -11.80 -7.55 8.58
C MET A 467 -12.76 -8.71 8.32
N ILE A 468 -12.92 -9.61 9.30
CA ILE A 468 -13.86 -10.75 9.23
C ILE A 468 -15.31 -10.25 9.15
N GLU A 469 -15.67 -9.25 9.95
CA GLU A 469 -17.01 -8.66 9.95
C GLU A 469 -17.38 -8.10 8.57
N ASP A 470 -16.50 -7.32 7.94
CA ASP A 470 -16.68 -6.79 6.60
C ASP A 470 -16.94 -7.91 5.58
N ILE A 471 -16.12 -8.96 5.59
CA ILE A 471 -16.28 -10.10 4.69
C ILE A 471 -17.62 -10.81 4.90
N LEU A 472 -18.01 -11.03 6.16
CA LEU A 472 -19.28 -11.64 6.47
C LEU A 472 -20.48 -10.79 6.04
N LEU A 473 -20.37 -9.45 6.11
CA LEU A 473 -21.37 -8.53 5.56
C LEU A 473 -21.47 -8.70 4.04
N PHE A 474 -20.37 -8.73 3.30
CA PHE A 474 -20.37 -9.01 1.87
C PHE A 474 -21.12 -10.32 1.56
N LYS A 475 -20.78 -11.41 2.23
CA LYS A 475 -21.43 -12.72 2.02
C LYS A 475 -22.92 -12.69 2.35
N ARG A 476 -23.32 -12.07 3.48
CA ARG A 476 -24.75 -11.95 3.89
C ARG A 476 -25.59 -11.15 2.89
N HIS A 477 -24.96 -10.20 2.19
CA HIS A 477 -25.62 -9.39 1.16
C HIS A 477 -25.46 -9.93 -0.27
N ASN A 478 -25.01 -11.19 -0.41
CA ASN A 478 -24.78 -11.85 -1.70
C ASN A 478 -23.79 -11.09 -2.62
N LEU A 479 -22.82 -10.41 -2.03
CA LEU A 479 -21.69 -9.86 -2.74
C LEU A 479 -20.61 -10.94 -2.82
N ASN A 480 -19.98 -11.07 -3.99
CA ASN A 480 -18.94 -12.06 -4.23
C ASN A 480 -17.59 -11.45 -4.61
N THR A 481 -17.53 -10.13 -4.71
CA THR A 481 -16.34 -9.42 -5.22
C THR A 481 -16.05 -8.19 -4.38
N ILE A 482 -14.76 -7.91 -4.22
CA ILE A 482 -14.26 -6.70 -3.57
C ILE A 482 -13.14 -6.09 -4.44
N ARG A 483 -13.13 -4.76 -4.56
CA ARG A 483 -11.97 -4.01 -5.04
C ARG A 483 -11.28 -3.38 -3.85
N THR A 484 -9.98 -3.61 -3.73
CA THR A 484 -9.16 -3.00 -2.67
C THR A 484 -8.87 -1.54 -3.01
N SER A 485 -9.91 -0.71 -2.93
CA SER A 485 -9.83 0.68 -3.36
C SER A 485 -9.18 1.57 -2.27
N HIS A 486 -8.11 2.32 -2.57
CA HIS A 486 -7.40 2.25 -3.87
C HIS A 486 -5.92 1.94 -3.58
N TYR A 487 -5.67 0.82 -2.92
CA TYR A 487 -4.36 0.36 -2.45
C TYR A 487 -4.43 -1.08 -1.93
N PRO A 488 -3.30 -1.80 -1.88
CA PRO A 488 -3.25 -3.14 -1.30
C PRO A 488 -3.67 -3.13 0.18
N ASN A 489 -4.57 -4.04 0.55
CA ASN A 489 -5.02 -4.17 1.94
C ASN A 489 -3.96 -4.81 2.85
N ASP A 490 -4.24 -4.92 4.15
CA ASP A 490 -3.40 -5.68 5.09
C ASP A 490 -3.21 -7.11 4.57
N PRO A 491 -1.99 -7.69 4.61
CA PRO A 491 -1.72 -9.04 4.11
C PRO A 491 -2.66 -10.11 4.66
N LYS A 492 -3.16 -9.96 5.89
CA LYS A 492 -4.11 -10.90 6.51
C LYS A 492 -5.44 -10.97 5.76
N MET A 493 -5.85 -9.86 5.14
CA MET A 493 -7.12 -9.77 4.44
C MET A 493 -7.20 -10.74 3.25
N TYR A 494 -6.09 -10.98 2.55
CA TYR A 494 -6.07 -11.89 1.40
C TYR A 494 -6.26 -13.34 1.82
N GLY A 495 -5.66 -13.77 2.93
CA GLY A 495 -5.95 -15.08 3.51
C GLY A 495 -7.41 -15.26 3.89
N LEU A 496 -8.05 -14.20 4.39
CA LEU A 496 -9.49 -14.19 4.71
C LEU A 496 -10.33 -14.24 3.43
N PHE A 497 -9.98 -13.50 2.36
CA PHE A 497 -10.65 -13.59 1.08
C PHE A 497 -10.58 -14.98 0.47
N ASP A 498 -9.42 -15.63 0.54
CA ASP A 498 -9.22 -17.00 0.08
C ASP A 498 -10.14 -17.97 0.83
N TYR A 499 -10.21 -17.84 2.16
CA TYR A 499 -10.93 -18.74 3.04
C TYR A 499 -12.46 -18.57 2.95
N TYR A 500 -12.95 -17.34 3.00
CA TYR A 500 -14.39 -17.06 2.95
C TYR A 500 -14.97 -17.05 1.53
N GLY A 501 -14.13 -16.97 0.52
CA GLY A 501 -14.51 -16.97 -0.89
C GLY A 501 -15.05 -15.61 -1.36
N LEU A 502 -14.14 -14.69 -1.65
CA LEU A 502 -14.43 -13.45 -2.38
C LEU A 502 -13.46 -13.32 -3.56
N TYR A 503 -13.96 -12.91 -4.70
CA TYR A 503 -13.11 -12.47 -5.81
C TYR A 503 -12.53 -11.09 -5.49
N VAL A 504 -11.28 -10.90 -5.79
CA VAL A 504 -10.57 -9.65 -5.49
C VAL A 504 -10.03 -9.02 -6.76
N MET A 505 -10.32 -7.74 -6.93
CA MET A 505 -9.53 -6.84 -7.77
C MET A 505 -8.54 -6.14 -6.84
N ASP A 506 -7.29 -6.54 -6.92
CA ASP A 506 -6.22 -6.01 -6.09
C ASP A 506 -5.57 -4.83 -6.78
N GLU A 507 -5.56 -3.68 -6.09
CA GLU A 507 -5.20 -2.41 -6.71
C GLU A 507 -3.91 -1.83 -6.14
N ALA A 508 -3.03 -1.39 -7.03
CA ALA A 508 -1.76 -0.78 -6.69
C ALA A 508 -1.96 0.53 -5.88
N ASP A 509 -1.05 0.79 -4.96
CA ASP A 509 -1.03 2.00 -4.13
C ASP A 509 -0.63 3.22 -4.95
N GLN A 510 -1.53 3.60 -5.88
CA GLN A 510 -1.25 4.63 -6.87
C GLN A 510 -2.51 5.36 -7.31
N GLU A 511 -2.52 6.65 -7.00
CA GLU A 511 -3.46 7.64 -7.50
C GLU A 511 -2.77 9.01 -7.55
N CYS A 512 -2.90 9.72 -8.67
CA CYS A 512 -2.37 11.08 -8.79
C CYS A 512 -3.41 12.05 -9.37
N HIS A 513 -4.66 11.93 -8.88
CA HIS A 513 -5.83 12.67 -9.38
C HIS A 513 -5.61 14.18 -9.40
N GLY A 514 -4.97 14.76 -8.37
CA GLY A 514 -4.62 16.17 -8.32
C GLY A 514 -3.55 16.60 -9.32
N ASN A 515 -2.82 15.66 -9.92
CA ASN A 515 -1.82 15.93 -10.96
C ASN A 515 -1.59 14.73 -11.90
N MET A 516 -2.54 14.44 -12.75
CA MET A 516 -2.49 13.33 -13.70
C MET A 516 -1.31 13.39 -14.70
N SER A 517 -0.63 14.55 -14.80
CA SER A 517 0.56 14.66 -15.68
C SER A 517 1.72 13.77 -15.22
N LEU A 518 1.73 13.33 -13.96
CA LEU A 518 2.74 12.44 -13.42
C LEU A 518 2.73 11.06 -14.10
N THR A 519 1.56 10.55 -14.48
CA THR A 519 1.42 9.27 -15.19
C THR A 519 2.10 9.26 -16.57
N ASN A 520 2.26 10.44 -17.17
CA ASN A 520 2.98 10.58 -18.45
C ASN A 520 4.35 11.25 -18.31
N ASN A 521 4.90 11.32 -17.11
CA ASN A 521 6.23 11.85 -16.84
C ASN A 521 7.23 10.71 -16.56
N PRO A 522 8.16 10.41 -17.49
CA PRO A 522 9.10 9.29 -17.34
C PRO A 522 10.00 9.37 -16.10
N ALA A 523 10.18 10.56 -15.52
CA ALA A 523 10.97 10.72 -14.29
C ALA A 523 10.32 10.05 -13.06
N TRP A 524 9.06 9.64 -13.16
CA TRP A 524 8.29 8.96 -12.11
C TRP A 524 8.09 7.46 -12.38
N GLU A 525 8.49 6.96 -13.55
CA GLU A 525 8.25 5.58 -13.98
C GLU A 525 8.65 4.55 -12.92
N ALA A 526 9.86 4.69 -12.36
CA ALA A 526 10.37 3.73 -11.39
C ALA A 526 9.51 3.67 -10.11
N ALA A 527 8.97 4.81 -9.65
CA ALA A 527 8.11 4.87 -8.46
C ALA A 527 6.72 4.25 -8.72
N PHE A 528 6.17 4.40 -9.92
CA PHE A 528 4.95 3.73 -10.36
C PHE A 528 5.16 2.21 -10.40
N VAL A 529 6.17 1.76 -11.14
CA VAL A 529 6.48 0.33 -11.32
C VAL A 529 6.77 -0.37 -9.99
N ASP A 530 7.50 0.26 -9.05
CA ASP A 530 7.78 -0.33 -7.73
C ASP A 530 6.49 -0.65 -6.97
N ARG A 531 5.49 0.26 -6.99
CA ARG A 531 4.21 0.04 -6.31
C ARG A 531 3.47 -1.17 -6.85
N MET A 532 3.35 -1.24 -8.17
CA MET A 532 2.66 -2.35 -8.84
C MET A 532 3.39 -3.68 -8.65
N VAL A 533 4.70 -3.71 -8.86
CA VAL A 533 5.50 -4.93 -8.72
C VAL A 533 5.46 -5.48 -7.29
N ARG A 534 5.53 -4.61 -6.26
CA ARG A 534 5.47 -5.05 -4.87
C ARG A 534 4.13 -5.66 -4.52
N MET A 535 3.03 -5.09 -4.96
CA MET A 535 1.70 -5.65 -4.76
C MET A 535 1.60 -7.05 -5.40
N VAL A 536 1.96 -7.16 -6.69
CA VAL A 536 1.87 -8.44 -7.40
C VAL A 536 2.78 -9.50 -6.77
N GLU A 537 4.02 -9.15 -6.45
CA GLU A 537 4.97 -10.10 -5.81
C GLU A 537 4.49 -10.54 -4.43
N ARG A 538 3.85 -9.67 -3.65
CA ARG A 538 3.31 -9.99 -2.33
C ARG A 538 2.11 -10.93 -2.40
N ASP A 539 1.16 -10.65 -3.32
CA ASP A 539 -0.17 -11.24 -3.31
C ASP A 539 -0.40 -12.31 -4.40
N LYS A 540 0.62 -12.59 -5.21
CA LYS A 540 0.56 -13.51 -6.37
C LYS A 540 0.07 -14.93 -6.05
N ASN A 541 0.20 -15.42 -4.82
CA ASN A 541 -0.20 -16.78 -4.44
C ASN A 541 -1.66 -16.90 -4.01
N HIS A 542 -2.38 -15.79 -3.83
CA HIS A 542 -3.77 -15.80 -3.38
C HIS A 542 -4.74 -16.17 -4.51
N PRO A 543 -5.52 -17.26 -4.36
CA PRO A 543 -6.51 -17.66 -5.36
C PRO A 543 -7.68 -16.67 -5.48
N SER A 544 -7.98 -15.91 -4.45
CA SER A 544 -9.02 -14.87 -4.46
C SER A 544 -8.72 -13.73 -5.41
N VAL A 545 -7.46 -13.35 -5.59
CA VAL A 545 -7.06 -12.30 -6.53
C VAL A 545 -7.33 -12.78 -7.95
N ILE A 546 -8.29 -12.16 -8.63
CA ILE A 546 -8.73 -12.49 -9.99
C ILE A 546 -8.21 -11.45 -10.99
N PHE A 547 -8.14 -10.21 -10.56
CA PHE A 547 -7.68 -9.08 -11.35
C PHE A 547 -6.59 -8.32 -10.60
N TRP A 548 -5.63 -7.82 -11.34
CA TRP A 548 -4.73 -6.77 -10.92
C TRP A 548 -5.24 -5.44 -11.43
N SER A 549 -5.14 -4.37 -10.64
CA SER A 549 -5.45 -3.01 -11.08
C SER A 549 -4.23 -2.11 -10.92
N LEU A 550 -3.92 -1.34 -11.96
CA LEU A 550 -2.73 -0.47 -11.97
C LEU A 550 -2.86 0.73 -11.03
N GLY A 551 -4.07 1.08 -10.62
CA GLY A 551 -4.36 2.21 -9.74
C GLY A 551 -5.70 2.86 -10.05
N ASN A 552 -5.91 4.06 -9.51
CA ASN A 552 -7.13 4.82 -9.63
C ASN A 552 -6.86 6.23 -10.18
N GLU A 553 -7.80 6.82 -10.88
CA GLU A 553 -7.96 8.22 -11.29
C GLU A 553 -6.66 9.01 -11.57
N SER A 554 -5.76 8.41 -12.34
CA SER A 554 -4.44 8.99 -12.64
C SER A 554 -4.25 9.35 -14.12
N GLY A 555 -5.26 9.11 -14.96
CA GLY A 555 -5.16 9.26 -16.40
C GLY A 555 -4.20 8.25 -17.03
N GLY A 556 -4.06 8.30 -18.35
CA GLY A 556 -3.16 7.42 -19.10
C GLY A 556 -1.77 8.02 -19.32
N GLY A 557 -0.77 7.18 -19.59
CA GLY A 557 0.58 7.64 -19.91
C GLY A 557 1.62 6.53 -19.94
N CYS A 558 2.86 6.90 -20.20
CA CYS A 558 3.97 5.96 -20.35
C CYS A 558 4.20 5.11 -19.08
N ASN A 559 3.96 5.68 -17.89
CA ASN A 559 4.17 4.99 -16.62
C ASN A 559 3.14 3.88 -16.41
N ALA A 560 1.85 4.09 -16.74
CA ALA A 560 0.84 3.04 -16.71
C ALA A 560 1.19 1.87 -17.66
N VAL A 561 1.73 2.18 -18.85
CA VAL A 561 2.22 1.15 -19.79
C VAL A 561 3.41 0.37 -19.22
N ALA A 562 4.31 1.04 -18.48
CA ALA A 562 5.44 0.39 -17.83
C ALA A 562 4.98 -0.54 -16.69
N GLU A 563 4.02 -0.09 -15.86
CA GLU A 563 3.39 -0.90 -14.81
C GLU A 563 2.71 -2.15 -15.37
N TYR A 564 1.90 -1.99 -16.43
CA TYR A 564 1.27 -3.12 -17.11
C TYR A 564 2.28 -4.17 -17.55
N LYS A 565 3.36 -3.75 -18.22
CA LYS A 565 4.41 -4.66 -18.68
C LYS A 565 5.13 -5.34 -17.52
N ALA A 566 5.41 -4.62 -16.43
CA ALA A 566 6.09 -5.16 -15.27
C ALA A 566 5.23 -6.19 -14.53
N ALA A 567 3.95 -5.92 -14.35
CA ALA A 567 2.99 -6.86 -13.74
C ALA A 567 2.84 -8.12 -14.60
N ARG A 568 2.67 -7.95 -15.93
CA ARG A 568 2.53 -9.05 -16.89
C ARG A 568 3.77 -9.95 -16.95
N ALA A 569 4.95 -9.44 -16.65
CA ALA A 569 6.17 -10.23 -16.58
C ALA A 569 6.22 -11.17 -15.35
N ILE A 570 5.41 -10.89 -14.32
CA ILE A 570 5.34 -11.69 -13.10
C ILE A 570 4.17 -12.66 -13.14
N ASP A 571 2.97 -12.21 -13.56
CA ASP A 571 1.71 -12.92 -13.43
C ASP A 571 0.83 -12.73 -14.69
N ASP A 572 0.04 -13.75 -15.04
CA ASP A 572 -0.78 -13.80 -16.26
C ASP A 572 -2.26 -13.43 -16.02
N ARG A 573 -2.66 -13.11 -14.78
CA ARG A 573 -4.03 -12.66 -14.48
C ARG A 573 -4.37 -11.39 -15.24
N PRO A 574 -5.66 -11.19 -15.58
CA PRO A 574 -6.09 -9.97 -16.26
C PRO A 574 -5.75 -8.71 -15.45
N ILE A 575 -5.35 -7.67 -16.17
CA ILE A 575 -4.99 -6.38 -15.61
C ILE A 575 -6.04 -5.35 -16.02
N HIS A 576 -6.56 -4.63 -15.04
CA HIS A 576 -7.52 -3.54 -15.16
C HIS A 576 -6.82 -2.20 -15.07
N TYR A 577 -7.27 -1.24 -15.86
CA TYR A 577 -6.99 0.18 -15.63
C TYR A 577 -7.87 1.08 -16.49
N GLU A 578 -8.58 2.01 -15.87
CA GLU A 578 -9.50 2.94 -16.54
C GLU A 578 -8.83 3.96 -17.46
N GLY A 579 -7.56 4.31 -17.20
CA GLY A 579 -6.83 5.34 -17.96
C GLY A 579 -6.14 4.85 -19.23
N MET A 580 -6.18 3.56 -19.56
CA MET A 580 -5.46 2.96 -20.68
C MET A 580 -6.33 2.58 -21.88
N ASN A 581 -7.66 2.63 -21.76
CA ASN A 581 -8.60 2.18 -22.78
C ASN A 581 -8.20 0.77 -23.30
N ASP A 582 -8.02 0.60 -24.61
CA ASP A 582 -7.72 -0.69 -25.26
C ASP A 582 -6.37 -1.33 -24.87
N GLN A 583 -5.54 -0.68 -24.03
CA GLN A 583 -4.22 -1.20 -23.66
C GLN A 583 -4.25 -2.06 -22.39
N ALA A 584 -5.31 -1.99 -21.58
CA ALA A 584 -5.53 -2.90 -20.47
C ALA A 584 -6.33 -4.14 -20.95
N ASP A 585 -6.31 -5.23 -20.15
CA ASP A 585 -7.09 -6.43 -20.49
C ASP A 585 -8.56 -6.25 -20.16
N ILE A 586 -8.85 -5.37 -19.19
CA ILE A 586 -10.19 -4.99 -18.76
C ILE A 586 -10.23 -3.47 -18.68
N ASP A 587 -11.19 -2.89 -19.36
CA ASP A 587 -11.56 -1.48 -19.28
C ASP A 587 -12.78 -1.32 -18.35
N SER A 588 -12.89 -0.16 -17.69
CA SER A 588 -13.97 0.14 -16.74
C SER A 588 -15.25 0.60 -17.42
#